data_436fa1949a3db1708ca868878981a5b6
#
_entry.id   436fa1949a3db1708ca868878981a5b6
#
_cell.length_a   1.000
_cell.length_b   1.000
_cell.length_c   1.000
_cell.angle_alpha   90.00
_cell.angle_beta   90.00
_cell.angle_gamma   90.00
#
_symmetry.space_group_name_H-M   'P 1'
#
loop_
_entity.id
_entity.type
_entity.pdbx_description
1 polymer ?
#
loop_
_entity_poly.entity_id
_entity_poly.type
_entity_poly.pdbx_seq_one_letter_code
_entity_poly.pdbx_strand_id
1 'polypeptide(L)'
;MSDEIKNETEATEEEELHYPYVVRGATMYCSCGTHTRKLDMPVSHGSFIRDQAMMNKTDCKVGIDQNIPPFGACWSETKEGIDIKIEDTKDLFPFTDENGNPVEVPLPIEGKLCEPELAKEWSEAQEETLVDGKPALTVKCTITCKYGG
;
A
#
# COMPACT_ATOMS: atom_id res chain seq x y z
N MET A 1 17.67 -21.78 -5.62
CA MET A 1 17.68 -21.32 -5.25
C MET A 1 17.59 -20.45 -5.35
N SER A 2 17.71 -21.19 -5.30
CA SER A 2 17.73 -20.75 -5.23
C SER A 2 17.85 -19.98 -5.24
N ASP A 3 17.64 -20.27 -5.46
CA ASP A 3 17.84 -19.84 -5.31
C ASP A 3 17.91 -19.23 -5.17
N GLU A 4 17.64 -19.50 -5.58
CA GLU A 4 17.64 -19.17 -5.27
C GLU A 4 17.60 -18.77 -5.02
N ILE A 5 17.97 -19.14 -5.25
CA ILE A 5 17.96 -18.87 -4.77
C ILE A 5 18.15 -18.75 -4.40
N LYS A 6 18.02 -18.79 -4.46
CA LYS A 6 18.07 -18.77 -3.91
C LYS A 6 18.26 -18.42 -3.36
N ASN A 7 18.83 -18.95 -3.42
CA ASN A 7 18.91 -18.70 -2.71
C ASN A 7 19.04 -18.67 -2.12
N GLU A 8 18.73 -19.03 -1.82
CA GLU A 8 18.55 -18.94 -1.08
C GLU A 8 18.24 -19.20 -0.46
N THR A 9 18.43 -19.69 -0.61
CA THR A 9 18.03 -19.74 0.21
C THR A 9 17.92 -20.12 0.87
N GLU A 10 17.74 -20.73 0.63
CA GLU A 10 17.44 -20.98 1.47
C GLU A 10 17.30 -21.02 2.37
N ALA A 11 17.39 -21.60 2.52
CA ALA A 11 17.15 -21.56 3.59
C ALA A 11 16.91 -22.02 4.24
N THR A 12 17.01 -22.63 4.91
CA THR A 12 16.75 -22.80 5.60
C THR A 12 16.28 -23.04 6.08
N GLU A 13 16.56 -23.94 6.56
CA GLU A 13 16.22 -23.90 7.05
C GLU A 13 15.39 -23.80 7.04
N GLU A 14 15.42 -24.81 7.41
CA GLU A 14 14.40 -23.97 7.23
C GLU A 14 14.70 -22.52 7.01
N GLU A 15 14.53 -22.13 5.90
CA GLU A 15 14.85 -20.79 5.64
C GLU A 15 13.65 -19.92 5.82
N GLU A 16 13.69 -19.02 6.76
CA GLU A 16 12.60 -18.07 6.94
C GLU A 16 12.56 -17.09 5.81
N LEU A 17 11.34 -16.78 5.35
CA LEU A 17 11.18 -15.74 4.37
C LEU A 17 11.16 -14.38 5.07
N HIS A 18 12.04 -13.51 4.65
CA HIS A 18 12.09 -12.14 5.17
C HIS A 18 11.64 -11.19 4.09
N TYR A 19 10.62 -10.38 4.39
CA TYR A 19 10.11 -9.36 3.48
C TYR A 19 10.72 -8.01 3.82
N PRO A 20 11.01 -7.17 2.82
CA PRO A 20 11.52 -5.82 3.09
C PRO A 20 10.59 -5.05 4.00
N TYR A 21 11.16 -4.25 4.89
CA TYR A 21 10.37 -3.39 5.75
C TYR A 21 9.85 -2.20 4.98
N VAL A 22 8.63 -1.78 5.34
CA VAL A 22 8.01 -0.60 4.75
C VAL A 22 8.47 0.62 5.53
N VAL A 23 8.89 1.65 4.80
CA VAL A 23 9.34 2.91 5.39
C VAL A 23 8.49 4.04 4.82
N ARG A 24 8.58 5.22 5.46
CA ARG A 24 7.87 6.40 4.98
C ARG A 24 8.23 6.65 3.52
N GLY A 25 7.22 6.89 2.69
CA GLY A 25 7.41 7.13 1.27
C GLY A 25 7.24 5.90 0.39
N ALA A 26 6.97 4.73 0.99
CA ALA A 26 6.71 3.53 0.20
C ALA A 26 5.42 3.69 -0.62
N THR A 27 5.44 3.16 -1.83
CA THR A 27 4.28 3.24 -2.71
C THR A 27 3.27 2.16 -2.38
N MET A 28 2.00 2.54 -2.31
CA MET A 28 0.90 1.60 -2.10
C MET A 28 -0.15 1.79 -3.19
N TYR A 29 -0.98 0.79 -3.36
CA TYR A 29 -2.09 0.88 -4.31
C TYR A 29 -3.34 0.26 -3.68
N CYS A 30 -4.49 0.66 -4.23
CA CYS A 30 -5.78 0.09 -3.83
C CYS A 30 -6.36 -0.63 -5.04
N SER A 31 -6.86 -1.84 -4.84
CA SER A 31 -7.41 -2.63 -5.96
C SER A 31 -8.62 -1.98 -6.62
N CYS A 32 -9.26 -1.03 -5.95
CA CYS A 32 -10.39 -0.28 -6.52
C CYS A 32 -10.04 1.16 -6.84
N GLY A 33 -8.81 1.59 -6.59
CA GLY A 33 -8.38 2.97 -6.81
C GLY A 33 -7.72 3.16 -8.16
N THR A 34 -7.74 4.39 -8.65
CA THR A 34 -7.17 4.71 -9.96
C THR A 34 -5.72 5.16 -9.89
N HIS A 35 -5.27 5.63 -8.73
CA HIS A 35 -3.93 6.19 -8.58
C HIS A 35 -3.19 5.50 -7.45
N THR A 36 -1.87 5.38 -7.58
CA THR A 36 -1.03 4.94 -6.47
C THR A 36 -0.77 6.12 -5.55
N ARG A 37 -0.46 5.80 -4.30
CA ARG A 37 -0.13 6.83 -3.31
C ARG A 37 1.05 6.38 -2.47
N LYS A 38 1.68 7.33 -1.81
CA LYS A 38 2.80 7.03 -0.93
C LYS A 38 2.33 7.02 0.50
N LEU A 39 2.81 6.04 1.26
CA LEU A 39 2.59 6.02 2.70
C LEU A 39 3.34 7.18 3.31
N ASP A 40 2.67 7.91 4.19
CA ASP A 40 3.28 9.01 4.90
C ASP A 40 3.20 8.78 6.39
N MET A 41 3.94 9.57 7.14
CA MET A 41 3.98 9.45 8.59
C MET A 41 4.40 10.81 9.14
N PRO A 42 3.43 11.61 9.63
CA PRO A 42 3.74 12.99 10.07
C PRO A 42 4.83 13.05 11.13
N VAL A 43 4.87 12.06 12.03
CA VAL A 43 5.88 12.00 13.09
C VAL A 43 6.47 10.60 13.08
N SER A 44 7.79 10.49 13.00
CA SER A 44 8.44 9.19 13.00
C SER A 44 8.33 8.52 14.35
N HIS A 45 8.41 7.19 14.34
CA HIS A 45 8.40 6.40 15.59
C HIS A 45 9.79 6.33 16.24
N GLY A 46 10.79 6.95 15.62
CA GLY A 46 12.14 6.93 16.14
C GLY A 46 12.98 5.74 15.71
N SER A 47 12.42 4.87 14.87
CA SER A 47 13.17 3.73 14.33
C SER A 47 13.42 3.95 12.85
N PHE A 48 14.66 3.70 12.41
CA PHE A 48 15.07 3.98 11.04
C PHE A 48 15.83 2.80 10.46
N ILE A 49 15.73 2.64 9.15
CA ILE A 49 16.56 1.71 8.40
C ILE A 49 17.10 2.48 7.20
N ARG A 50 18.44 2.54 7.06
CA ARG A 50 19.10 3.32 6.01
C ARG A 50 18.59 4.75 5.95
N ASP A 51 18.44 5.38 7.13
CA ASP A 51 17.98 6.76 7.29
C ASP A 51 16.53 6.99 6.87
N GLN A 52 15.75 5.92 6.69
CA GLN A 52 14.33 6.02 6.35
C GLN A 52 13.49 5.55 7.53
N ALA A 53 12.44 6.30 7.85
CA ALA A 53 11.62 6.02 9.02
C ALA A 53 10.78 4.76 8.83
N MET A 54 10.87 3.83 9.78
CA MET A 54 10.09 2.59 9.75
C MET A 54 8.67 2.83 10.25
N MET A 55 7.75 2.04 9.73
CA MET A 55 6.33 2.14 10.06
C MET A 55 5.87 0.86 10.76
N ASN A 56 4.77 0.95 11.51
CA ASN A 56 4.21 -0.21 12.19
C ASN A 56 2.74 -0.40 11.80
N LYS A 57 2.12 -1.47 12.30
CA LYS A 57 0.78 -1.83 11.87
C LYS A 57 -0.31 -0.84 12.28
N THR A 58 0.00 0.08 13.19
CA THR A 58 -0.97 1.11 13.60
C THR A 58 -0.94 2.33 12.69
N ASP A 59 -0.04 2.38 11.71
CA ASP A 59 0.06 3.50 10.77
C ASP A 59 -0.98 3.34 9.68
N CYS A 60 -2.24 3.54 10.03
CA CYS A 60 -3.37 3.34 9.13
C CYS A 60 -4.39 4.46 9.22
N LYS A 61 -3.97 5.65 9.64
CA LYS A 61 -4.87 6.79 9.67
C LYS A 61 -5.09 7.31 8.27
N VAL A 62 -6.34 7.56 7.93
CA VAL A 62 -6.74 8.01 6.60
C VAL A 62 -6.78 9.54 6.55
N GLY A 63 -6.26 10.12 5.47
CA GLY A 63 -6.29 11.56 5.27
C GLY A 63 -5.10 12.01 4.43
N ILE A 64 -5.20 13.23 3.86
CA ILE A 64 -4.18 13.75 2.96
C ILE A 64 -2.82 13.88 3.66
N ASP A 65 -2.83 14.35 4.92
CA ASP A 65 -1.59 14.51 5.67
C ASP A 65 -1.40 13.39 6.70
N GLN A 66 -2.05 12.26 6.50
CA GLN A 66 -1.95 11.10 7.38
C GLN A 66 -1.25 9.96 6.65
N ASN A 67 -1.36 8.75 7.22
CA ASN A 67 -0.66 7.58 6.67
C ASN A 67 -1.17 7.19 5.29
N ILE A 68 -2.49 7.20 5.09
CA ILE A 68 -3.12 6.67 3.89
C ILE A 68 -3.97 7.76 3.24
N PRO A 69 -3.46 8.41 2.19
CA PRO A 69 -4.26 9.39 1.45
C PRO A 69 -5.21 8.70 0.46
N PRO A 70 -6.20 9.44 -0.05
CA PRO A 70 -7.13 8.87 -1.04
C PRO A 70 -6.42 8.44 -2.32
N PHE A 71 -6.91 7.37 -2.94
CA PHE A 71 -6.29 6.76 -4.14
C PHE A 71 -6.93 7.26 -5.44
N GLY A 72 -7.18 8.55 -5.57
CA GLY A 72 -7.82 9.11 -6.76
C GLY A 72 -9.31 8.83 -6.76
N ALA A 73 -9.83 8.21 -7.82
CA ALA A 73 -11.21 7.79 -7.90
C ALA A 73 -11.35 6.34 -7.46
N CYS A 74 -12.49 6.00 -6.90
CA CYS A 74 -12.81 4.63 -6.49
C CYS A 74 -13.77 4.02 -7.50
N TRP A 75 -13.40 2.85 -8.04
CA TRP A 75 -14.23 2.12 -8.99
C TRP A 75 -14.99 0.96 -8.35
N SER A 76 -15.06 0.91 -7.03
CA SER A 76 -15.83 -0.12 -6.36
C SER A 76 -17.32 0.06 -6.64
N GLU A 77 -18.00 -1.05 -6.93
CA GLU A 77 -19.44 -1.01 -7.20
C GLU A 77 -20.25 -0.64 -5.97
N THR A 78 -19.68 -0.83 -4.79
CA THR A 78 -20.37 -0.52 -3.55
C THR A 78 -20.10 0.90 -3.06
N LYS A 79 -19.17 1.62 -3.70
CA LYS A 79 -18.81 2.97 -3.25
C LYS A 79 -19.89 3.95 -3.61
N GLU A 80 -20.34 4.71 -2.61
CA GLU A 80 -21.26 5.81 -2.78
C GLU A 80 -20.54 7.10 -2.45
N GLY A 81 -21.04 8.21 -2.91
CA GLY A 81 -20.45 9.50 -2.63
C GLY A 81 -20.40 10.37 -3.87
N ILE A 82 -19.39 11.23 -3.92
CA ILE A 82 -19.29 12.27 -4.94
C ILE A 82 -18.66 11.71 -6.20
N ASP A 83 -19.30 11.95 -7.34
CA ASP A 83 -18.71 11.64 -8.64
C ASP A 83 -17.63 12.66 -8.94
N ILE A 84 -16.48 12.17 -9.40
CA ILE A 84 -15.36 13.04 -9.76
C ILE A 84 -14.81 12.66 -11.12
N LYS A 85 -14.10 13.61 -11.72
CA LYS A 85 -13.40 13.41 -12.98
C LYS A 85 -11.98 13.86 -12.79
N ILE A 86 -11.02 13.02 -13.17
CA ILE A 86 -9.60 13.29 -12.99
C ILE A 86 -8.93 13.27 -14.35
N GLU A 87 -8.20 14.33 -14.67
CA GLU A 87 -7.43 14.40 -15.90
C GLU A 87 -5.95 14.19 -15.66
N ASP A 88 -5.51 14.22 -14.40
CA ASP A 88 -4.12 14.04 -14.03
C ASP A 88 -3.75 12.55 -14.09
N THR A 89 -2.74 12.24 -14.88
CA THR A 89 -2.24 10.87 -15.02
C THR A 89 -1.01 10.60 -14.17
N LYS A 90 -0.56 11.59 -13.40
CA LYS A 90 0.57 11.38 -12.50
C LYS A 90 0.19 10.38 -11.43
N ASP A 91 1.06 9.39 -11.22
CA ASP A 91 0.84 8.30 -10.25
C ASP A 91 -0.37 7.44 -10.58
N LEU A 92 -0.81 7.45 -11.82
CA LEU A 92 -1.87 6.56 -12.27
C LEU A 92 -1.41 5.11 -12.11
N PHE A 93 -2.31 4.25 -11.61
CA PHE A 93 -2.00 2.83 -11.48
C PHE A 93 -1.67 2.26 -12.86
N PRO A 94 -0.62 1.44 -12.99
CA PRO A 94 -0.21 0.92 -14.30
C PRO A 94 -1.13 -0.22 -14.74
N PHE A 95 -2.29 0.12 -15.30
CA PHE A 95 -3.26 -0.88 -15.78
C PHE A 95 -2.69 -1.65 -16.97
N THR A 96 -2.96 -2.97 -16.98
CA THR A 96 -2.53 -3.83 -18.06
C THR A 96 -3.70 -4.70 -18.50
N ASP A 97 -3.62 -5.19 -19.77
CA ASP A 97 -4.61 -6.14 -20.25
C ASP A 97 -4.24 -7.56 -19.79
N GLU A 98 -5.02 -8.55 -20.22
CA GLU A 98 -4.80 -9.92 -19.77
C GLU A 98 -3.47 -10.51 -20.27
N ASN A 99 -2.84 -9.87 -21.25
CA ASN A 99 -1.53 -10.28 -21.77
C ASN A 99 -0.38 -9.51 -21.13
N GLY A 100 -0.68 -8.62 -20.16
CA GLY A 100 0.34 -7.83 -19.49
C GLY A 100 0.78 -6.59 -20.23
N ASN A 101 0.11 -6.22 -21.32
CA ASN A 101 0.44 -5.02 -22.09
C ASN A 101 -0.20 -3.79 -21.46
N PRO A 102 0.51 -2.64 -21.47
CA PRO A 102 -0.08 -1.42 -20.92
C PRO A 102 -1.37 -1.03 -21.62
N VAL A 103 -2.34 -0.57 -20.83
CA VAL A 103 -3.63 -0.12 -21.36
C VAL A 103 -3.76 1.37 -21.11
N GLU A 104 -4.15 2.12 -22.14
CA GLU A 104 -4.45 3.54 -21.97
C GLU A 104 -5.83 3.69 -21.35
N VAL A 105 -5.90 4.51 -20.29
CA VAL A 105 -7.16 4.80 -19.64
C VAL A 105 -7.74 6.06 -20.26
N PRO A 106 -8.99 6.01 -20.73
CA PRO A 106 -9.61 7.21 -21.33
C PRO A 106 -9.69 8.35 -20.34
N LEU A 107 -9.48 9.57 -20.84
CA LEU A 107 -9.59 10.77 -20.02
C LEU A 107 -10.85 11.52 -20.39
N PRO A 108 -11.53 12.16 -19.43
CA PRO A 108 -11.18 12.17 -18.00
C PRO A 108 -11.51 10.83 -17.34
N ILE A 109 -10.76 10.54 -16.27
CA ILE A 109 -11.00 9.34 -15.48
C ILE A 109 -12.17 9.62 -14.56
N GLU A 110 -13.23 8.83 -14.65
CA GLU A 110 -14.45 9.03 -13.87
C GLU A 110 -14.61 7.95 -12.82
N GLY A 111 -15.16 8.32 -11.68
CA GLY A 111 -15.44 7.42 -10.59
C GLY A 111 -15.92 8.19 -9.38
N LYS A 112 -16.05 7.49 -8.25
CA LYS A 112 -16.40 8.14 -6.99
C LYS A 112 -15.15 8.64 -6.30
N LEU A 113 -15.25 9.76 -5.60
CA LEU A 113 -14.13 10.25 -4.79
C LEU A 113 -13.70 9.18 -3.81
N CYS A 114 -12.41 8.84 -3.83
CA CYS A 114 -11.88 7.82 -2.93
C CYS A 114 -11.84 8.36 -1.50
N GLU A 115 -12.52 7.66 -0.60
CA GLU A 115 -12.54 7.99 0.81
C GLU A 115 -12.37 6.66 1.56
N PRO A 116 -11.12 6.22 1.76
CA PRO A 116 -10.89 4.92 2.39
C PRO A 116 -11.54 4.81 3.76
N GLU A 117 -12.17 3.67 4.02
CA GLU A 117 -12.72 3.38 5.35
C GLU A 117 -12.16 2.06 5.79
N LEU A 118 -11.33 2.10 6.82
CA LEU A 118 -10.57 0.96 7.29
C LEU A 118 -11.03 0.59 8.68
N ALA A 119 -11.42 -0.67 8.87
CA ALA A 119 -11.92 -1.15 10.15
C ALA A 119 -10.84 -1.74 11.04
N LYS A 120 -9.69 -2.09 10.45
CA LYS A 120 -8.63 -2.80 11.17
C LYS A 120 -7.28 -2.22 10.80
N GLU A 121 -6.28 -2.58 11.60
CA GLU A 121 -4.90 -2.23 11.32
C GLU A 121 -4.35 -3.12 10.19
N TRP A 122 -3.14 -2.80 9.73
CA TRP A 122 -2.45 -3.62 8.74
C TRP A 122 -2.35 -5.06 9.22
N SER A 123 -2.59 -6.00 8.33
CA SER A 123 -2.49 -7.43 8.64
C SER A 123 -1.10 -7.95 8.29
N GLU A 124 -0.73 -9.09 8.90
CA GLU A 124 0.51 -9.81 8.63
C GLU A 124 1.78 -9.01 8.88
N ALA A 125 1.72 -8.08 9.84
CA ALA A 125 2.89 -7.35 10.28
C ALA A 125 3.91 -8.29 10.94
N GLN A 126 5.18 -7.89 10.92
CA GLN A 126 6.27 -8.71 11.44
C GLN A 126 6.30 -8.61 12.97
N GLU A 127 5.79 -9.66 13.64
CA GLU A 127 5.62 -9.66 15.09
C GLU A 127 6.94 -9.62 15.85
N GLU A 128 8.01 -10.11 15.24
CA GLU A 128 9.29 -10.20 15.93
C GLU A 128 10.11 -8.92 15.85
N THR A 129 9.68 -7.97 15.03
CA THR A 129 10.34 -6.68 14.93
C THR A 129 9.37 -5.61 15.35
N LEU A 130 9.71 -4.88 16.42
CA LEU A 130 8.82 -3.86 16.95
C LEU A 130 9.31 -2.48 16.60
N VAL A 131 8.40 -1.63 16.14
CA VAL A 131 8.64 -0.23 15.87
C VAL A 131 7.73 0.54 16.82
N ASP A 132 8.33 1.22 17.79
CA ASP A 132 7.60 1.94 18.84
C ASP A 132 6.60 1.01 19.53
N GLY A 133 7.06 -0.21 19.83
CA GLY A 133 6.29 -1.20 20.60
C GLY A 133 5.23 -1.96 19.81
N LYS A 134 5.14 -1.76 18.49
CA LYS A 134 4.15 -2.42 17.65
C LYS A 134 4.83 -3.14 16.48
N PRO A 135 4.25 -4.25 16.00
CA PRO A 135 4.83 -5.00 14.89
C PRO A 135 5.10 -4.13 13.65
N ALA A 136 6.25 -4.35 13.03
CA ALA A 136 6.71 -3.57 11.88
C ALA A 136 5.93 -3.91 10.63
N LEU A 137 5.73 -2.92 9.75
CA LEU A 137 5.16 -3.16 8.43
C LEU A 137 6.20 -3.75 7.48
N THR A 138 5.78 -4.70 6.67
CA THR A 138 6.57 -5.23 5.58
C THR A 138 5.76 -5.16 4.29
N VAL A 139 6.42 -5.41 3.16
CA VAL A 139 5.72 -5.36 1.86
C VAL A 139 4.65 -6.46 1.73
N LYS A 140 4.59 -7.40 2.66
CA LYS A 140 3.56 -8.43 2.69
C LYS A 140 2.26 -7.92 3.30
N CYS A 141 2.31 -6.84 4.07
CA CYS A 141 1.14 -6.35 4.80
C CYS A 141 0.06 -5.84 3.86
N THR A 142 -1.18 -6.12 4.24
CA THR A 142 -2.35 -5.62 3.52
C THR A 142 -3.34 -5.04 4.51
N ILE A 143 -4.23 -4.21 4.01
CA ILE A 143 -5.31 -3.64 4.79
C ILE A 143 -6.54 -3.56 3.88
N THR A 144 -7.71 -3.78 4.46
CA THR A 144 -8.93 -3.86 3.65
C THR A 144 -9.81 -2.65 3.86
N CYS A 145 -10.20 -2.03 2.77
CA CYS A 145 -11.17 -0.94 2.78
C CYS A 145 -12.58 -1.52 2.72
N LYS A 146 -13.52 -0.84 3.38
CA LYS A 146 -14.93 -1.22 3.39
C LYS A 146 -15.49 -1.47 1.99
N TYR A 147 -14.96 -0.81 0.98
CA TYR A 147 -15.46 -0.90 -0.40
C TYR A 147 -14.75 -1.98 -1.23
N GLY A 148 -13.94 -2.81 -0.60
CA GLY A 148 -13.33 -3.97 -1.25
C GLY A 148 -11.92 -3.78 -1.76
N GLY A 149 -11.33 -2.62 -1.52
CA GLY A 149 -9.97 -2.36 -1.97
C GLY A 149 -8.91 -2.59 -0.91
#